data_125e614fac1360a680b54d1523745a31
#
_entry.id   125e614fac1360a680b54d1523745a31
#
_cell.length_a   1.000
_cell.length_b   1.000
_cell.length_c   1.000
_cell.angle_alpha   90.00
_cell.angle_beta   90.00
_cell.angle_gamma   90.00
#
_symmetry.space_group_name_H-M   'P 1'
#
loop_
_entity.id
_entity.type
_entity.pdbx_description
1 polymer ?
#
loop_
_entity_poly.entity_id
_entity_poly.type
_entity_poly.pdbx_seq_one_letter_code
_entity_poly.pdbx_strand_id
1 'polypeptide(L)'
;MRILLTNDDGIEAPGLIPFARALQSVGDVVVVVPDRERSWVAKAITRFDPVTVERRTVAGFEVHACSGYPADCVQLGLNSLFADRPDMVVSGVNVGYNHGTAYLQSSGTAGAALEAGIAGVPAIAFSTGSEVVPWKEWKEWAIGPDAGAMWARVGTVAARLVAETFPLLRSGDVLNVGVPDSADSHTPRRITRVARVGYDRLFAEQSPGVFVHTYGGLVTAEDDTDGATDVGAAAEGVIAITPISGAGDAVRREEFENLV
;
A
#
# COMPACT_ATOMS: atom_id res chain seq x y z
N MET A 1 16.42 -9.38 -9.49
CA MET A 1 15.02 -8.94 -9.52
C MET A 1 15.01 -7.41 -9.58
N ARG A 2 14.20 -6.85 -10.46
CA ARG A 2 13.98 -5.40 -10.56
C ARG A 2 12.61 -5.04 -10.00
N ILE A 3 12.57 -4.11 -9.05
CA ILE A 3 11.37 -3.74 -8.30
C ILE A 3 10.97 -2.32 -8.69
N LEU A 4 9.72 -2.13 -9.12
CA LEU A 4 9.10 -0.82 -9.22
C LEU A 4 8.47 -0.48 -7.88
N LEU A 5 8.99 0.52 -7.20
CA LEU A 5 8.39 1.08 -5.98
C LEU A 5 7.51 2.28 -6.35
N THR A 6 6.27 2.26 -5.84
CA THR A 6 5.31 3.36 -5.93
C THR A 6 4.58 3.57 -4.60
N ASN A 7 3.72 4.58 -4.50
CA ASN A 7 2.83 4.85 -3.36
C ASN A 7 1.69 5.78 -3.79
N ASP A 8 0.81 6.18 -2.86
CA ASP A 8 -0.18 7.24 -3.03
C ASP A 8 0.04 8.45 -2.11
N ASP A 9 0.92 8.32 -1.11
CA ASP A 9 1.34 9.44 -0.25
C ASP A 9 2.26 10.45 -0.98
N GLY A 10 2.80 10.09 -2.14
CA GLY A 10 3.63 10.95 -2.99
C GLY A 10 5.11 10.96 -2.63
N ILE A 11 5.86 11.84 -3.32
CA ILE A 11 7.32 11.93 -3.22
C ILE A 11 7.83 12.34 -1.83
N GLU A 12 7.02 13.06 -1.06
CA GLU A 12 7.37 13.54 0.29
C GLU A 12 6.97 12.56 1.39
N ALA A 13 6.44 11.38 1.04
CA ALA A 13 6.03 10.36 1.99
C ALA A 13 7.19 9.94 2.93
N PRO A 14 7.00 9.97 4.26
CA PRO A 14 8.07 9.69 5.21
C PRO A 14 8.61 8.26 5.12
N GLY A 15 7.77 7.31 4.70
CA GLY A 15 8.12 5.91 4.49
C GLY A 15 8.85 5.60 3.19
N LEU A 16 8.81 6.50 2.19
CA LEU A 16 9.30 6.22 0.84
C LEU A 16 10.79 5.84 0.81
N ILE A 17 11.65 6.68 1.33
CA ILE A 17 13.10 6.48 1.28
C ILE A 17 13.57 5.36 2.21
N PRO A 18 13.10 5.26 3.48
CA PRO A 18 13.38 4.10 4.31
C PRO A 18 13.02 2.76 3.64
N PHE A 19 11.86 2.70 2.99
CA PHE A 19 11.43 1.49 2.30
C PHE A 19 12.25 1.21 1.04
N ALA A 20 12.53 2.22 0.20
CA ALA A 20 13.40 2.07 -0.97
C ALA A 20 14.78 1.51 -0.58
N ARG A 21 15.39 2.01 0.52
CA ARG A 21 16.65 1.49 1.05
C ARG A 21 16.57 0.03 1.49
N ALA A 22 15.52 -0.33 2.19
CA ALA A 22 15.32 -1.70 2.62
C ALA A 22 15.17 -2.65 1.41
N LEU A 23 14.41 -2.25 0.38
CA LEU A 23 14.21 -3.02 -0.85
C LEU A 23 15.49 -3.22 -1.67
N GLN A 24 16.51 -2.35 -1.55
CA GLN A 24 17.80 -2.54 -2.22
C GLN A 24 18.53 -3.82 -1.77
N SER A 25 18.23 -4.34 -0.58
CA SER A 25 18.75 -5.64 -0.14
C SER A 25 18.11 -6.83 -0.87
N VAL A 26 17.00 -6.58 -1.56
CA VAL A 26 16.19 -7.60 -2.24
C VAL A 26 16.39 -7.55 -3.77
N GLY A 27 16.59 -6.37 -4.33
CA GLY A 27 16.75 -6.21 -5.77
C GLY A 27 17.14 -4.80 -6.21
N ASP A 28 17.17 -4.60 -7.53
CA ASP A 28 17.34 -3.28 -8.16
C ASP A 28 16.01 -2.51 -8.04
N VAL A 29 16.05 -1.31 -7.42
CA VAL A 29 14.85 -0.52 -7.11
C VAL A 29 14.78 0.70 -8.00
N VAL A 30 13.70 0.81 -8.76
CA VAL A 30 13.32 2.02 -9.50
C VAL A 30 12.08 2.63 -8.85
N VAL A 31 12.05 3.95 -8.70
CA VAL A 31 11.00 4.65 -7.94
C VAL A 31 10.21 5.56 -8.86
N VAL A 32 8.90 5.33 -8.95
CA VAL A 32 7.95 6.19 -9.67
C VAL A 32 6.75 6.43 -8.75
N VAL A 33 6.56 7.67 -8.30
CA VAL A 33 5.52 8.03 -7.33
C VAL A 33 4.78 9.29 -7.77
N PRO A 34 3.57 9.53 -7.29
CA PRO A 34 2.91 10.82 -7.49
C PRO A 34 3.74 11.99 -6.96
N ASP A 35 3.63 13.14 -7.61
CA ASP A 35 4.30 14.40 -7.22
C ASP A 35 3.79 14.98 -5.89
N ARG A 36 2.64 14.48 -5.42
CA ARG A 36 1.95 14.87 -4.17
C ARG A 36 1.05 13.75 -3.69
N GLU A 37 0.51 13.87 -2.48
CA GLU A 37 -0.47 12.94 -1.92
C GLU A 37 -1.70 12.78 -2.83
N ARG A 38 -2.12 11.52 -3.06
CA ARG A 38 -3.27 11.09 -3.87
C ARG A 38 -4.12 10.08 -3.08
N SER A 39 -4.44 10.40 -1.84
CA SER A 39 -5.28 9.54 -0.98
C SER A 39 -6.72 9.43 -1.49
N TRP A 40 -7.37 8.30 -1.20
CA TRP A 40 -8.77 8.03 -1.53
C TRP A 40 -9.10 8.05 -3.03
N VAL A 41 -8.15 7.72 -3.89
CA VAL A 41 -8.35 7.74 -5.35
C VAL A 41 -8.61 6.36 -5.95
N ALA A 42 -8.59 5.30 -5.13
CA ALA A 42 -8.73 3.93 -5.62
C ALA A 42 -7.73 3.64 -6.77
N LYS A 43 -8.16 2.93 -7.79
CA LYS A 43 -7.40 2.64 -9.02
C LYS A 43 -7.70 3.65 -10.13
N ALA A 44 -7.65 4.94 -9.82
CA ALA A 44 -7.86 5.98 -10.83
C ALA A 44 -6.72 6.00 -11.86
N ILE A 45 -7.08 6.25 -13.13
CA ILE A 45 -6.17 6.43 -14.27
C ILE A 45 -6.47 7.79 -14.91
N THR A 46 -5.44 8.57 -15.18
CA THR A 46 -5.56 9.83 -15.90
C THR A 46 -5.84 9.55 -17.38
N ARG A 47 -6.98 10.05 -17.87
CA ARG A 47 -7.42 9.77 -19.24
C ARG A 47 -7.33 10.96 -20.18
N PHE A 48 -7.65 12.15 -19.71
CA PHE A 48 -7.88 13.30 -20.59
C PHE A 48 -6.75 14.34 -20.56
N ASP A 49 -6.00 14.40 -19.46
CA ASP A 49 -4.93 15.35 -19.27
C ASP A 49 -3.56 14.71 -19.52
N PRO A 50 -2.57 15.46 -20.01
CA PRO A 50 -1.20 14.99 -20.08
C PRO A 50 -0.65 14.65 -18.70
N VAL A 51 0.08 13.54 -18.58
CA VAL A 51 0.82 13.17 -17.37
C VAL A 51 2.29 13.54 -17.57
N THR A 52 2.83 14.32 -16.66
CA THR A 52 4.24 14.73 -16.66
C THR A 52 5.04 13.93 -15.64
N VAL A 53 6.30 13.66 -15.95
CA VAL A 53 7.23 12.98 -15.05
C VAL A 53 8.49 13.82 -14.93
N GLU A 54 8.87 14.15 -13.70
CA GLU A 54 10.08 14.90 -13.37
C GLU A 54 11.04 13.98 -12.58
N ARG A 55 12.33 13.98 -12.96
CA ARG A 55 13.36 13.29 -12.17
C ARG A 55 13.81 14.18 -11.03
N ARG A 56 13.78 13.63 -9.83
CA ARG A 56 14.24 14.30 -8.60
C ARG A 56 15.20 13.40 -7.84
N THR A 57 16.09 14.00 -7.07
CA THR A 57 16.94 13.26 -6.14
C THR A 57 16.46 13.51 -4.72
N VAL A 58 16.04 12.45 -4.04
CA VAL A 58 15.57 12.50 -2.64
C VAL A 58 16.47 11.60 -1.80
N ALA A 59 17.21 12.17 -0.86
CA ALA A 59 18.13 11.47 0.03
C ALA A 59 19.06 10.44 -0.68
N GLY A 60 19.52 10.79 -1.89
CA GLY A 60 20.42 9.99 -2.71
C GLY A 60 19.75 8.99 -3.66
N PHE A 61 18.42 8.90 -3.66
CA PHE A 61 17.65 8.10 -4.62
C PHE A 61 17.19 8.96 -5.80
N GLU A 62 17.32 8.43 -7.02
CA GLU A 62 16.60 8.96 -8.18
C GLU A 62 15.13 8.56 -8.07
N VAL A 63 14.24 9.54 -8.07
CA VAL A 63 12.79 9.38 -7.97
C VAL A 63 12.13 10.04 -9.16
N HIS A 64 11.25 9.33 -9.85
CA HIS A 64 10.41 9.85 -10.91
C HIS A 64 9.10 10.35 -10.31
N ALA A 65 8.95 11.67 -10.18
CA ALA A 65 7.74 12.31 -9.67
C ALA A 65 6.72 12.49 -10.79
N CYS A 66 5.57 11.87 -10.67
CA CYS A 66 4.51 11.81 -11.69
C CYS A 66 3.34 12.72 -11.30
N SER A 67 2.81 13.51 -12.22
CA SER A 67 1.62 14.35 -11.96
C SER A 67 0.31 13.57 -11.91
N GLY A 68 0.32 12.29 -12.31
CA GLY A 68 -0.83 11.39 -12.35
C GLY A 68 -1.16 10.73 -11.02
N TYR A 69 -1.96 9.67 -11.09
CA TYR A 69 -2.34 8.81 -9.98
C TYR A 69 -1.34 7.66 -9.77
N PRO A 70 -1.41 6.92 -8.65
CA PRO A 70 -0.54 5.76 -8.41
C PRO A 70 -0.57 4.71 -9.52
N ALA A 71 -1.73 4.44 -10.09
CA ALA A 71 -1.86 3.51 -11.22
C ALA A 71 -1.20 4.03 -12.51
N ASP A 72 -1.19 5.36 -12.75
CA ASP A 72 -0.41 5.96 -13.85
C ASP A 72 1.09 5.76 -13.62
N CYS A 73 1.57 5.90 -12.38
CA CYS A 73 2.96 5.65 -12.02
C CYS A 73 3.36 4.21 -12.35
N VAL A 74 2.49 3.23 -12.08
CA VAL A 74 2.71 1.82 -12.43
C VAL A 74 2.78 1.64 -13.94
N GLN A 75 1.83 2.18 -14.70
CA GLN A 75 1.81 2.06 -16.15
C GLN A 75 3.06 2.66 -16.79
N LEU A 76 3.46 3.85 -16.35
CA LEU A 76 4.65 4.53 -16.83
C LEU A 76 5.93 3.76 -16.45
N GLY A 77 6.02 3.27 -15.22
CA GLY A 77 7.16 2.50 -14.71
C GLY A 77 7.33 1.16 -15.39
N LEU A 78 6.23 0.47 -15.73
CA LEU A 78 6.27 -0.84 -16.39
C LEU A 78 6.53 -0.75 -17.90
N ASN A 79 6.09 0.31 -18.55
CA ASN A 79 5.98 0.29 -20.01
C ASN A 79 6.71 1.45 -20.73
N SER A 80 7.16 2.50 -20.02
CA SER A 80 7.61 3.73 -20.70
C SER A 80 8.92 4.32 -20.18
N LEU A 81 9.21 4.24 -18.89
CA LEU A 81 10.31 4.99 -18.28
C LEU A 81 11.64 4.24 -18.28
N PHE A 82 11.61 2.92 -18.33
CA PHE A 82 12.80 2.09 -18.20
C PHE A 82 12.94 1.13 -19.38
N ALA A 83 14.21 0.89 -19.78
CA ALA A 83 14.51 -0.06 -20.87
C ALA A 83 14.14 -1.51 -20.49
N ASP A 84 14.44 -1.88 -19.23
CA ASP A 84 14.12 -3.19 -18.70
C ASP A 84 12.86 -3.09 -17.82
N ARG A 85 11.88 -3.91 -18.14
CA ARG A 85 10.62 -3.97 -17.41
C ARG A 85 10.85 -4.50 -15.98
N PRO A 86 10.28 -3.87 -14.94
CA PRO A 86 10.28 -4.42 -13.59
C PRO A 86 9.64 -5.81 -13.51
N ASP A 87 10.25 -6.67 -12.68
CA ASP A 87 9.75 -8.04 -12.42
C ASP A 87 8.58 -8.04 -11.44
N MET A 88 8.50 -6.99 -10.61
CA MET A 88 7.53 -6.86 -9.53
C MET A 88 7.20 -5.40 -9.26
N VAL A 89 5.97 -5.14 -8.81
CA VAL A 89 5.57 -3.84 -8.27
C VAL A 89 5.36 -3.94 -6.76
N VAL A 90 5.94 -3.00 -6.04
CA VAL A 90 5.72 -2.81 -4.60
C VAL A 90 5.14 -1.43 -4.40
N SER A 91 3.98 -1.35 -3.75
CA SER A 91 3.27 -0.09 -3.50
C SER A 91 3.18 0.19 -1.99
N GLY A 92 3.59 1.37 -1.56
CA GLY A 92 3.55 1.82 -0.15
C GLY A 92 4.95 2.22 0.37
N VAL A 93 5.25 2.16 1.67
CA VAL A 93 4.30 1.77 2.74
C VAL A 93 3.36 2.93 3.03
N ASN A 94 2.05 2.72 2.91
CA ASN A 94 1.02 3.73 3.12
C ASN A 94 0.93 4.18 4.58
N VAL A 95 0.70 5.48 4.78
CA VAL A 95 0.37 6.07 6.08
C VAL A 95 -1.08 5.77 6.44
N GLY A 96 -1.30 4.73 7.23
CA GLY A 96 -2.62 4.21 7.58
C GLY A 96 -2.93 2.87 6.91
N TYR A 97 -3.63 2.01 7.63
CA TYR A 97 -4.01 0.69 7.12
C TYR A 97 -4.96 0.77 5.92
N ASN A 98 -4.71 -0.09 4.94
CA ASN A 98 -5.59 -0.36 3.80
C ASN A 98 -6.33 -1.70 4.00
N HIS A 99 -6.88 -1.93 5.20
CA HIS A 99 -7.60 -3.14 5.58
C HIS A 99 -9.13 -2.97 5.50
N GLY A 100 -9.84 -4.09 5.41
CA GLY A 100 -11.29 -4.10 5.24
C GLY A 100 -11.75 -3.56 3.88
N THR A 101 -12.96 -3.88 3.50
CA THR A 101 -13.51 -3.55 2.17
C THR A 101 -13.45 -2.04 1.88
N ALA A 102 -13.77 -1.21 2.88
CA ALA A 102 -13.88 0.22 2.71
C ALA A 102 -12.54 0.87 2.35
N TYR A 103 -11.50 0.64 3.14
CA TYR A 103 -10.18 1.24 2.89
C TYR A 103 -9.47 0.59 1.71
N LEU A 104 -9.55 -0.74 1.58
CA LEU A 104 -8.95 -1.44 0.45
C LEU A 104 -9.44 -0.88 -0.89
N GLN A 105 -10.76 -0.69 -1.03
CA GLN A 105 -11.35 -0.24 -2.29
C GLN A 105 -11.13 1.24 -2.59
N SER A 106 -10.90 2.08 -1.59
CA SER A 106 -10.58 3.49 -1.79
C SER A 106 -9.08 3.79 -1.87
N SER A 107 -8.23 2.81 -1.55
CA SER A 107 -6.77 2.96 -1.48
C SER A 107 -6.13 3.14 -2.85
N GLY A 108 -5.34 4.21 -3.01
CA GLY A 108 -4.46 4.40 -4.17
C GLY A 108 -3.28 3.44 -4.15
N THR A 109 -2.77 3.08 -2.95
CA THR A 109 -1.69 2.08 -2.75
C THR A 109 -2.13 0.71 -3.26
N ALA A 110 -3.31 0.21 -2.84
CA ALA A 110 -3.87 -1.04 -3.32
C ALA A 110 -4.23 -0.95 -4.82
N GLY A 111 -4.76 0.19 -5.26
CA GLY A 111 -5.08 0.46 -6.66
C GLY A 111 -3.87 0.35 -7.59
N ALA A 112 -2.71 0.82 -7.17
CA ALA A 112 -1.45 0.66 -7.89
C ALA A 112 -1.04 -0.81 -8.02
N ALA A 113 -1.12 -1.57 -6.92
CA ALA A 113 -0.82 -3.00 -6.96
C ALA A 113 -1.80 -3.78 -7.86
N LEU A 114 -3.09 -3.45 -7.82
CA LEU A 114 -4.09 -4.04 -8.71
C LEU A 114 -3.83 -3.70 -10.18
N GLU A 115 -3.35 -2.49 -10.49
CA GLU A 115 -2.96 -2.12 -11.85
C GLU A 115 -1.78 -2.97 -12.36
N ALA A 116 -0.79 -3.23 -11.51
CA ALA A 116 0.31 -4.13 -11.83
C ALA A 116 -0.19 -5.55 -12.12
N GLY A 117 -1.10 -6.06 -11.28
CA GLY A 117 -1.73 -7.36 -11.49
C GLY A 117 -2.47 -7.47 -12.83
N ILE A 118 -3.22 -6.42 -13.22
CA ILE A 118 -3.87 -6.32 -14.54
C ILE A 118 -2.83 -6.33 -15.66
N ALA A 119 -1.69 -5.67 -15.47
CA ALA A 119 -0.58 -5.67 -16.42
C ALA A 119 0.21 -7.00 -16.46
N GLY A 120 -0.21 -8.01 -15.68
CA GLY A 120 0.43 -9.33 -15.60
C GLY A 120 1.73 -9.34 -14.80
N VAL A 121 1.96 -8.36 -13.92
CA VAL A 121 3.12 -8.28 -13.04
C VAL A 121 2.68 -8.54 -11.61
N PRO A 122 3.36 -9.43 -10.85
CA PRO A 122 3.04 -9.66 -9.46
C PRO A 122 3.26 -8.40 -8.62
N ALA A 123 2.41 -8.18 -7.62
CA ALA A 123 2.50 -6.97 -6.83
C ALA A 123 2.14 -7.17 -5.35
N ILE A 124 2.71 -6.30 -4.51
CA ILE A 124 2.35 -6.20 -3.09
C ILE A 124 2.07 -4.75 -2.73
N ALA A 125 0.91 -4.51 -2.12
CA ALA A 125 0.57 -3.26 -1.46
C ALA A 125 0.88 -3.38 0.03
N PHE A 126 1.63 -2.43 0.59
CA PHE A 126 1.95 -2.35 2.02
C PHE A 126 1.30 -1.12 2.66
N SER A 127 0.77 -1.32 3.85
CA SER A 127 0.24 -0.24 4.68
C SER A 127 0.64 -0.46 6.14
N THR A 128 0.73 0.63 6.92
CA THR A 128 1.04 0.55 8.36
C THR A 128 0.13 1.47 9.14
N GLY A 129 -0.11 1.13 10.40
CA GLY A 129 -0.94 1.90 11.31
C GLY A 129 -0.81 1.41 12.74
N SER A 130 -1.54 2.05 13.64
CA SER A 130 -1.66 1.65 15.04
C SER A 130 -3.12 1.39 15.39
N GLU A 131 -3.38 0.31 16.09
CA GLU A 131 -4.68 0.03 16.70
C GLU A 131 -4.73 0.48 18.18
N VAL A 132 -3.61 0.96 18.70
CA VAL A 132 -3.47 1.38 20.10
C VAL A 132 -3.61 2.89 20.25
N VAL A 133 -3.08 3.65 19.28
CA VAL A 133 -3.10 5.12 19.29
C VAL A 133 -4.22 5.61 18.38
N PRO A 134 -5.04 6.60 18.81
CA PRO A 134 -6.07 7.19 17.96
C PRO A 134 -5.51 7.69 16.63
N TRP A 135 -6.20 7.44 15.54
CA TRP A 135 -5.74 7.72 14.16
C TRP A 135 -5.15 9.12 13.97
N LYS A 136 -5.81 10.15 14.47
CA LYS A 136 -5.37 11.54 14.28
C LYS A 136 -4.01 11.81 14.94
N GLU A 137 -3.86 11.33 16.17
CA GLU A 137 -2.62 11.47 16.95
C GLU A 137 -1.50 10.66 16.33
N TRP A 138 -1.80 9.39 15.96
CA TRP A 138 -0.83 8.53 15.29
C TRP A 138 -0.36 9.11 13.95
N LYS A 139 -1.29 9.57 13.10
CA LYS A 139 -0.96 10.17 11.79
C LYS A 139 -0.04 11.39 11.96
N GLU A 140 -0.38 12.29 12.88
CA GLU A 140 0.43 13.49 13.15
C GLU A 140 1.86 13.11 13.53
N TRP A 141 2.03 12.13 14.41
CA TRP A 141 3.35 11.62 14.79
C TRP A 141 4.03 10.90 13.62
N ALA A 142 3.33 10.02 12.91
CA ALA A 142 3.90 9.20 11.84
C ALA A 142 4.47 10.01 10.66
N ILE A 143 3.87 11.18 10.37
CA ILE A 143 4.41 12.09 9.35
C ILE A 143 5.47 13.05 9.90
N GLY A 144 5.69 13.05 11.20
CA GLY A 144 6.66 13.91 11.88
C GLY A 144 8.09 13.34 11.84
N PRO A 145 9.08 14.15 12.23
CA PRO A 145 10.50 13.78 12.17
C PRO A 145 10.88 12.65 13.13
N ASP A 146 10.11 12.44 14.19
CA ASP A 146 10.43 11.47 15.24
C ASP A 146 10.05 10.02 14.85
N ALA A 147 9.29 9.82 13.78
CA ALA A 147 8.86 8.51 13.30
C ALA A 147 9.89 7.77 12.44
N GLY A 148 11.06 8.35 12.17
CA GLY A 148 12.06 7.78 11.27
C GLY A 148 12.48 6.34 11.62
N ALA A 149 12.63 6.02 12.91
CA ALA A 149 12.98 4.68 13.37
C ALA A 149 11.85 3.66 13.08
N MET A 150 10.59 4.05 13.23
CA MET A 150 9.43 3.24 12.87
C MET A 150 9.42 2.94 11.38
N TRP A 151 9.58 3.96 10.53
CA TRP A 151 9.60 3.78 9.07
C TRP A 151 10.73 2.88 8.61
N ALA A 152 11.93 2.99 9.19
CA ALA A 152 13.05 2.10 8.89
C ALA A 152 12.75 0.64 9.27
N ARG A 153 12.14 0.42 10.43
CA ARG A 153 11.77 -0.91 10.93
C ARG A 153 10.68 -1.54 10.07
N VAL A 154 9.57 -0.82 9.84
CA VAL A 154 8.46 -1.27 8.99
C VAL A 154 8.95 -1.56 7.57
N GLY A 155 9.79 -0.68 7.00
CA GLY A 155 10.39 -0.89 5.69
C GLY A 155 11.24 -2.17 5.62
N THR A 156 12.00 -2.47 6.69
CA THR A 156 12.80 -3.70 6.78
C THR A 156 11.91 -4.95 6.83
N VAL A 157 10.84 -4.93 7.62
CA VAL A 157 9.85 -6.02 7.70
C VAL A 157 9.19 -6.23 6.34
N ALA A 158 8.75 -5.16 5.69
CA ALA A 158 8.11 -5.23 4.39
C ALA A 158 9.08 -5.75 3.29
N ALA A 159 10.34 -5.30 3.27
CA ALA A 159 11.34 -5.79 2.33
C ALA A 159 11.63 -7.29 2.50
N ARG A 160 11.69 -7.76 3.76
CA ARG A 160 11.82 -9.20 4.04
C ARG A 160 10.63 -9.98 3.49
N LEU A 161 9.40 -9.48 3.67
CA LEU A 161 8.21 -10.10 3.10
C LEU A 161 8.27 -10.14 1.57
N VAL A 162 8.74 -9.09 0.91
CA VAL A 162 8.96 -9.10 -0.55
C VAL A 162 9.91 -10.23 -0.95
N ALA A 163 11.05 -10.39 -0.27
CA ALA A 163 12.01 -11.45 -0.58
C ALA A 163 11.43 -12.85 -0.42
N GLU A 164 10.63 -13.07 0.62
CA GLU A 164 10.02 -14.37 0.95
C GLU A 164 8.84 -14.70 0.03
N THR A 165 8.05 -13.70 -0.38
CA THR A 165 6.84 -13.93 -1.19
C THR A 165 7.10 -13.96 -2.69
N PHE A 166 8.10 -13.22 -3.19
CA PHE A 166 8.37 -13.14 -4.63
C PHE A 166 8.49 -14.50 -5.32
N PRO A 167 9.19 -15.52 -4.77
CA PRO A 167 9.28 -16.85 -5.40
C PRO A 167 7.94 -17.59 -5.48
N LEU A 168 6.94 -17.19 -4.69
CA LEU A 168 5.62 -17.80 -4.60
C LEU A 168 4.60 -17.12 -5.51
N LEU A 169 4.88 -15.86 -5.90
CA LEU A 169 3.96 -15.07 -6.72
C LEU A 169 4.02 -15.48 -8.19
N ARG A 170 2.87 -15.51 -8.81
CA ARG A 170 2.70 -15.71 -10.25
C ARG A 170 2.32 -14.39 -10.92
N SER A 171 2.40 -14.39 -12.25
CA SER A 171 1.92 -13.26 -13.06
C SER A 171 0.49 -12.87 -12.67
N GLY A 172 0.30 -11.61 -12.28
CA GLY A 172 -1.00 -11.06 -11.90
C GLY A 172 -1.43 -11.26 -10.45
N ASP A 173 -0.65 -11.99 -9.64
CA ASP A 173 -0.94 -12.14 -8.20
C ASP A 173 -0.72 -10.80 -7.47
N VAL A 174 -1.64 -10.49 -6.57
CA VAL A 174 -1.59 -9.26 -5.75
C VAL A 174 -1.83 -9.60 -4.29
N LEU A 175 -0.94 -9.12 -3.43
CA LEU A 175 -1.12 -9.16 -1.98
C LEU A 175 -1.37 -7.76 -1.43
N ASN A 176 -2.29 -7.64 -0.47
CA ASN A 176 -2.44 -6.47 0.39
C ASN A 176 -1.92 -6.85 1.78
N VAL A 177 -0.93 -6.11 2.29
CA VAL A 177 -0.23 -6.44 3.53
C VAL A 177 -0.35 -5.29 4.52
N GLY A 178 -0.99 -5.56 5.66
CA GLY A 178 -1.06 -4.66 6.80
C GLY A 178 0.07 -4.98 7.80
N VAL A 179 0.96 -4.04 8.04
CA VAL A 179 2.09 -4.20 8.96
C VAL A 179 1.86 -3.30 10.17
N PRO A 180 1.68 -3.81 11.40
CA PRO A 180 1.61 -2.96 12.59
C PRO A 180 2.83 -2.02 12.70
N ASP A 181 2.61 -0.80 13.17
CA ASP A 181 3.68 0.18 13.35
C ASP A 181 4.77 -0.28 14.35
N SER A 182 4.40 -1.16 15.28
CA SER A 182 5.29 -1.80 16.24
C SER A 182 6.00 -3.06 15.71
N ALA A 183 5.64 -3.53 14.51
CA ALA A 183 6.13 -4.80 13.96
C ALA A 183 7.66 -4.86 13.83
N ASP A 184 8.20 -6.05 14.10
CA ASP A 184 9.60 -6.41 13.96
C ASP A 184 9.77 -7.78 13.27
N SER A 185 10.99 -8.34 13.31
CA SER A 185 11.31 -9.63 12.69
C SER A 185 10.62 -10.84 13.34
N HIS A 186 10.05 -10.69 14.52
CA HIS A 186 9.40 -11.74 15.31
C HIS A 186 7.87 -11.60 15.32
N THR A 187 7.34 -10.51 14.78
CA THR A 187 5.90 -10.26 14.73
C THR A 187 5.19 -11.37 13.98
N PRO A 188 4.17 -12.01 14.58
CA PRO A 188 3.40 -13.06 13.93
C PRO A 188 2.75 -12.59 12.63
N ARG A 189 2.54 -13.54 11.72
CA ARG A 189 1.92 -13.31 10.40
C ARG A 189 0.70 -14.20 10.24
N ARG A 190 -0.28 -13.70 9.50
CA ARG A 190 -1.51 -14.47 9.22
C ARG A 190 -1.95 -14.24 7.77
N ILE A 191 -2.30 -15.33 7.07
CA ILE A 191 -3.04 -15.22 5.82
C ILE A 191 -4.49 -14.89 6.16
N THR A 192 -4.97 -13.79 5.62
CA THR A 192 -6.27 -13.22 5.99
C THR A 192 -7.18 -13.09 4.77
N ARG A 193 -8.47 -12.88 5.03
CA ARG A 193 -9.45 -12.38 4.08
C ARG A 193 -9.74 -10.91 4.36
N VAL A 194 -10.27 -10.21 3.37
CA VAL A 194 -10.73 -8.83 3.54
C VAL A 194 -11.94 -8.79 4.46
N ALA A 195 -11.88 -7.98 5.51
CA ALA A 195 -13.01 -7.76 6.42
C ALA A 195 -14.15 -7.01 5.72
N ARG A 196 -15.40 -7.35 6.07
CA ARG A 196 -16.60 -6.66 5.58
C ARG A 196 -16.84 -5.39 6.40
N VAL A 197 -16.20 -4.31 5.98
CA VAL A 197 -16.22 -3.03 6.69
C VAL A 197 -16.75 -1.95 5.77
N GLY A 198 -17.67 -1.13 6.28
CA GLY A 198 -18.22 0.03 5.60
C GLY A 198 -17.83 1.34 6.27
N TYR A 199 -18.30 2.43 5.72
CA TYR A 199 -18.22 3.76 6.34
C TYR A 199 -19.53 4.09 7.04
N ASP A 200 -19.46 4.81 8.16
CA ASP A 200 -20.66 5.43 8.71
C ASP A 200 -21.12 6.56 7.79
N ARG A 201 -20.28 7.58 7.65
CA ARG A 201 -20.58 8.76 6.83
C ARG A 201 -19.29 9.42 6.36
N LEU A 202 -19.22 9.76 5.05
CA LEU A 202 -18.03 10.38 4.47
C LEU A 202 -18.17 11.90 4.27
N PHE A 203 -19.38 12.44 4.27
CA PHE A 203 -19.60 13.87 4.02
C PHE A 203 -20.52 14.47 5.05
N ALA A 204 -20.20 15.70 5.46
CA ALA A 204 -21.10 16.56 6.23
C ALA A 204 -21.34 17.86 5.49
N GLU A 205 -22.56 18.37 5.57
CA GLU A 205 -22.89 19.68 5.01
C GLU A 205 -22.27 20.79 5.86
N GLN A 206 -21.41 21.59 5.24
CA GLN A 206 -20.76 22.74 5.89
C GLN A 206 -21.60 24.01 5.75
N SER A 207 -22.26 24.17 4.61
CA SER A 207 -23.24 25.23 4.31
C SER A 207 -24.19 24.72 3.23
N PRO A 208 -25.35 25.38 2.97
CA PRO A 208 -26.33 24.88 2.01
C PRO A 208 -25.73 24.49 0.66
N GLY A 209 -25.77 23.18 0.32
CA GLY A 209 -25.23 22.61 -0.90
C GLY A 209 -23.71 22.45 -0.94
N VAL A 210 -22.97 22.76 0.13
CA VAL A 210 -21.52 22.57 0.23
C VAL A 210 -21.21 21.47 1.24
N PHE A 211 -20.62 20.39 0.77
CA PHE A 211 -20.25 19.24 1.59
C PHE A 211 -18.74 19.13 1.71
N VAL A 212 -18.26 18.81 2.91
CA VAL A 212 -16.84 18.54 3.19
C VAL A 212 -16.67 17.11 3.62
N HIS A 213 -15.53 16.53 3.24
CA HIS A 213 -15.21 15.18 3.67
C HIS A 213 -14.99 15.15 5.19
N THR A 214 -15.81 14.33 5.86
CA THR A 214 -15.69 14.07 7.30
C THR A 214 -15.77 12.58 7.50
N TYR A 215 -14.66 12.03 8.01
CA TYR A 215 -14.61 10.61 8.30
C TYR A 215 -14.95 10.35 9.77
N GLY A 216 -16.01 9.56 10.01
CA GLY A 216 -16.50 9.26 11.36
C GLY A 216 -16.05 7.90 11.91
N GLY A 217 -15.41 7.07 11.11
CA GLY A 217 -14.95 5.73 11.50
C GLY A 217 -15.46 4.63 10.57
N LEU A 218 -14.94 3.41 10.79
CA LEU A 218 -15.43 2.20 10.13
C LEU A 218 -16.59 1.59 10.92
N VAL A 219 -17.50 0.96 10.18
CA VAL A 219 -18.56 0.11 10.72
C VAL A 219 -18.28 -1.31 10.27
N THR A 220 -17.92 -2.18 11.21
CA THR A 220 -17.64 -3.60 10.94
C THR A 220 -18.93 -4.40 10.99
N ALA A 221 -19.11 -5.35 10.06
CA ALA A 221 -20.22 -6.27 10.12
C ALA A 221 -20.07 -7.23 11.33
N GLU A 222 -21.18 -7.56 12.00
CA GLU A 222 -21.17 -8.36 13.22
C GLU A 222 -20.57 -9.76 13.05
N ASP A 223 -20.63 -10.34 11.83
CA ASP A 223 -20.11 -11.66 11.47
C ASP A 223 -18.61 -11.67 11.12
N ASP A 224 -17.89 -10.55 11.29
CA ASP A 224 -16.49 -10.41 10.87
C ASP A 224 -15.51 -10.28 12.05
N THR A 225 -15.77 -11.03 13.12
CA THR A 225 -15.02 -10.97 14.38
C THR A 225 -14.12 -12.20 14.63
N ASP A 226 -13.95 -13.07 13.64
CA ASP A 226 -13.28 -14.37 13.80
C ASP A 226 -11.72 -14.32 13.78
N GLY A 227 -11.12 -13.13 13.77
CA GLY A 227 -9.67 -12.97 13.70
C GLY A 227 -9.02 -13.42 12.37
N ALA A 228 -9.78 -14.04 11.46
CA ALA A 228 -9.30 -14.48 10.15
C ALA A 228 -9.28 -13.33 9.12
N THR A 229 -9.70 -12.14 9.52
CA THR A 229 -9.73 -10.95 8.67
C THR A 229 -8.48 -10.09 8.85
N ASP A 230 -8.23 -9.23 7.86
CA ASP A 230 -7.16 -8.24 7.90
C ASP A 230 -7.33 -7.22 9.04
N VAL A 231 -8.57 -6.80 9.32
CA VAL A 231 -8.91 -5.94 10.46
C VAL A 231 -8.69 -6.67 11.79
N GLY A 232 -9.15 -7.92 11.90
CA GLY A 232 -8.95 -8.74 13.10
C GLY A 232 -7.47 -9.00 13.40
N ALA A 233 -6.66 -9.29 12.38
CA ALA A 233 -5.22 -9.47 12.54
C ALA A 233 -4.52 -8.18 12.99
N ALA A 234 -4.89 -7.03 12.43
CA ALA A 234 -4.36 -5.74 12.87
C ALA A 234 -4.67 -5.44 14.32
N ALA A 235 -5.91 -5.70 14.78
CA ALA A 235 -6.32 -5.53 16.17
C ALA A 235 -5.53 -6.41 17.16
N GLU A 236 -5.04 -7.55 16.70
CA GLU A 236 -4.18 -8.46 17.48
C GLU A 236 -2.68 -8.13 17.36
N GLY A 237 -2.29 -7.09 16.63
CA GLY A 237 -0.89 -6.73 16.38
C GLY A 237 -0.15 -7.73 15.46
N VAL A 238 -0.89 -8.46 14.62
CA VAL A 238 -0.40 -9.48 13.69
C VAL A 238 -0.27 -8.87 12.28
N ILE A 239 0.78 -9.21 11.55
CA ILE A 239 0.91 -8.82 10.14
C ILE A 239 -0.13 -9.58 9.32
N ALA A 240 -1.05 -8.84 8.71
CA ALA A 240 -2.08 -9.39 7.83
C ALA A 240 -1.55 -9.53 6.41
N ILE A 241 -1.60 -10.72 5.83
CA ILE A 241 -1.26 -10.98 4.42
C ILE A 241 -2.54 -11.40 3.72
N THR A 242 -3.11 -10.52 2.94
CA THR A 242 -4.40 -10.71 2.28
C THR A 242 -4.21 -10.85 0.78
N PRO A 243 -4.31 -12.04 0.20
CA PRO A 243 -4.37 -12.17 -1.24
C PRO A 243 -5.62 -11.48 -1.78
N ILE A 244 -5.44 -10.61 -2.78
CA ILE A 244 -6.52 -9.90 -3.45
C ILE A 244 -6.46 -10.16 -4.95
N SER A 245 -7.59 -10.09 -5.62
CA SER A 245 -7.65 -10.28 -7.08
C SER A 245 -8.33 -9.10 -7.73
N GLY A 246 -7.70 -8.54 -8.75
CA GLY A 246 -8.31 -7.57 -9.64
C GLY A 246 -9.10 -8.20 -10.78
N ALA A 247 -8.89 -9.49 -11.06
CA ALA A 247 -9.46 -10.18 -12.23
C ALA A 247 -10.64 -11.13 -11.91
N GLY A 248 -11.06 -11.22 -10.64
CA GLY A 248 -12.17 -12.08 -10.24
C GLY A 248 -11.83 -13.57 -10.10
N ASP A 249 -10.59 -13.97 -10.34
CA ASP A 249 -10.16 -15.36 -10.12
C ASP A 249 -9.98 -15.65 -8.63
N ALA A 250 -10.28 -16.87 -8.24
CA ALA A 250 -10.07 -17.33 -6.88
C ALA A 250 -8.59 -17.19 -6.50
N VAL A 251 -8.32 -16.44 -5.45
CA VAL A 251 -6.96 -16.25 -4.95
C VAL A 251 -6.48 -17.58 -4.38
N ARG A 252 -5.28 -18.00 -4.78
CA ARG A 252 -4.62 -19.26 -4.35
C ARG A 252 -4.05 -19.09 -2.94
N ARG A 253 -4.94 -19.02 -1.97
CA ARG A 253 -4.61 -18.77 -0.57
C ARG A 253 -3.65 -19.82 0.00
N GLU A 254 -3.84 -21.07 -0.37
CA GLU A 254 -3.08 -22.23 0.11
C GLU A 254 -1.57 -22.12 -0.17
N GLU A 255 -1.19 -21.44 -1.27
CA GLU A 255 0.21 -21.28 -1.66
C GLU A 255 0.99 -20.31 -0.74
N PHE A 256 0.29 -19.49 0.03
CA PHE A 256 0.88 -18.51 0.94
C PHE A 256 0.87 -18.95 2.42
N GLU A 257 0.33 -20.13 2.73
CA GLU A 257 0.22 -20.63 4.10
C GLU A 257 1.59 -20.82 4.78
N ASN A 258 2.66 -21.05 3.99
CA ASN A 258 4.02 -21.20 4.50
C ASN A 258 4.69 -19.87 4.92
N LEU A 259 4.01 -18.73 4.77
CA LEU A 259 4.53 -17.42 5.19
C LEU A 259 4.17 -17.08 6.64
N VAL A 260 3.42 -17.92 7.31
CA VAL A 260 2.92 -17.74 8.68
C VAL A 260 3.63 -18.64 9.68
#